data_4af4fdc901b8e0103e501ca99eb53550
#
_entry.id   4af4fdc901b8e0103e501ca99eb53550
#
_cell.length_a   1.000
_cell.length_b   1.000
_cell.length_c   1.000
_cell.angle_alpha   90.00
_cell.angle_beta   90.00
_cell.angle_gamma   90.00
#
_symmetry.space_group_name_H-M   'P 1'
#
loop_
_entity.id
_entity.type
_entity.pdbx_description
1 polymer ?
#
loop_
_entity_poly.entity_id
_entity_poly.type
_entity_poly.pdbx_seq_one_letter_code
_entity_poly.pdbx_strand_id
1 'polypeptide(L)'
;DDPIGMVGSVIKAHVHLAIGSDSVVQNLVKCIRRAGLDIEGLVLQPWASAAGVLTPTDKELGVVVLDIGAGTTDISCWEKGQVEFTAVAAAT
;
A
#
# COMPACT_ATOMS: atom_id res chain seq x y z
N ASP A 1 11.97 -0.13 -15.55
CA ASP A 1 12.07 0.85 -16.63
C ASP A 1 10.71 1.46 -16.94
N ASP A 2 10.74 2.73 -17.31
CA ASP A 2 9.55 3.46 -17.72
C ASP A 2 9.24 3.12 -19.17
N PRO A 3 8.05 2.58 -19.52
CA PRO A 3 7.71 2.25 -20.89
C PRO A 3 7.37 3.47 -21.77
N ILE A 4 7.23 4.65 -21.18
CA ILE A 4 6.91 5.87 -21.93
C ILE A 4 8.09 6.24 -22.83
N GLY A 5 7.82 6.36 -24.14
CA GLY A 5 8.86 6.66 -25.13
C GLY A 5 9.61 5.45 -25.65
N MET A 6 9.31 4.25 -25.17
CA MET A 6 9.91 3.02 -25.66
C MET A 6 9.06 2.39 -26.74
N VAL A 7 9.71 1.73 -27.70
CA VAL A 7 9.03 0.98 -28.74
C VAL A 7 9.16 -0.51 -28.44
N GLY A 8 8.02 -1.19 -28.39
CA GLY A 8 8.01 -2.62 -28.12
C GLY A 8 6.76 -3.28 -28.69
N SER A 9 6.84 -4.56 -29.01
CA SER A 9 5.71 -5.33 -29.50
C SER A 9 4.85 -5.91 -28.38
N VAL A 10 5.39 -6.00 -27.17
CA VAL A 10 4.69 -6.53 -25.98
C VAL A 10 5.01 -5.69 -24.77
N ILE A 11 3.98 -5.27 -24.06
CA ILE A 11 4.11 -4.58 -22.77
C ILE A 11 3.46 -5.45 -21.72
N LYS A 12 4.21 -5.78 -20.66
CA LYS A 12 3.70 -6.51 -19.51
C LYS A 12 3.61 -5.57 -18.32
N ALA A 13 2.47 -5.58 -17.64
CA ALA A 13 2.25 -4.81 -16.42
C ALA A 13 1.80 -5.74 -15.29
N HIS A 14 2.40 -5.55 -14.13
CA HIS A 14 1.95 -6.21 -12.90
C HIS A 14 1.15 -5.20 -12.08
N VAL A 15 -0.10 -5.51 -11.80
CA VAL A 15 -1.01 -4.61 -11.11
C VAL A 15 -1.47 -5.26 -9.82
N HIS A 16 -1.37 -4.51 -8.72
CA HIS A 16 -1.98 -4.88 -7.44
C HIS A 16 -3.21 -4.01 -7.24
N LEU A 17 -4.39 -4.63 -7.22
CA LEU A 17 -5.65 -3.93 -7.05
C LEU A 17 -6.07 -3.98 -5.58
N ALA A 18 -6.32 -2.81 -4.99
CA ALA A 18 -6.84 -2.69 -3.64
C ALA A 18 -8.19 -1.99 -3.67
N ILE A 19 -9.16 -2.56 -2.93
CA ILE A 19 -10.51 -2.05 -2.88
C ILE A 19 -10.84 -1.72 -1.43
N GLY A 20 -11.25 -0.47 -1.20
CA GLY A 20 -11.69 -0.03 0.11
C GLY A 20 -13.17 0.33 0.11
N SER A 21 -13.73 0.48 1.31
CA SER A 21 -15.10 0.97 1.47
C SER A 21 -15.15 2.46 1.22
N ASP A 22 -15.96 2.87 0.25
CA ASP A 22 -16.13 4.29 -0.10
C ASP A 22 -16.65 5.12 1.06
N SER A 23 -17.61 4.59 1.81
CA SER A 23 -18.19 5.29 2.96
C SER A 23 -17.16 5.54 4.07
N VAL A 24 -16.27 4.57 4.33
CA VAL A 24 -15.19 4.73 5.33
C VAL A 24 -14.22 5.80 4.89
N VAL A 25 -13.80 5.78 3.63
CA VAL A 25 -12.87 6.78 3.07
C VAL A 25 -13.51 8.16 3.12
N GLN A 26 -14.76 8.30 2.73
CA GLN A 26 -15.48 9.58 2.76
C GLN A 26 -15.59 10.14 4.17
N ASN A 27 -15.87 9.30 5.15
CA ASN A 27 -15.96 9.73 6.55
C ASN A 27 -14.62 10.21 7.07
N LEU A 28 -13.54 9.51 6.73
CA LEU A 28 -12.19 9.91 7.12
C LEU A 28 -11.83 11.27 6.51
N VAL A 29 -12.10 11.46 5.23
CA VAL A 29 -11.86 12.73 4.52
C VAL A 29 -12.63 13.87 5.19
N LYS A 30 -13.90 13.65 5.53
CA LYS A 30 -14.73 14.66 6.21
C LYS A 30 -14.15 15.04 7.57
N CYS A 31 -13.71 14.06 8.35
CA CYS A 31 -13.12 14.32 9.68
C CYS A 31 -11.88 15.19 9.58
N ILE A 32 -11.00 14.90 8.64
CA ILE A 32 -9.75 15.64 8.45
C ILE A 32 -10.05 17.07 8.01
N ARG A 33 -10.96 17.25 7.05
CA ARG A 33 -11.33 18.58 6.58
C ARG A 33 -12.02 19.42 7.65
N ARG A 34 -12.84 18.81 8.49
CA ARG A 34 -13.46 19.50 9.63
C ARG A 34 -12.44 19.97 10.65
N ALA A 35 -11.32 19.29 10.76
CA ALA A 35 -10.21 19.71 11.60
C ALA A 35 -9.42 20.89 11.02
N GLY A 36 -9.77 21.35 9.82
CA GLY A 36 -9.10 22.49 9.16
C GLY A 36 -7.86 22.09 8.38
N LEU A 37 -7.71 20.82 8.05
CA LEU A 37 -6.55 20.31 7.31
C LEU A 37 -6.92 19.95 5.89
N ASP A 38 -5.98 20.15 4.96
CA ASP A 38 -6.11 19.70 3.58
C ASP A 38 -5.54 18.30 3.42
N ILE A 39 -6.03 17.58 2.41
CA ILE A 39 -5.61 16.23 2.08
C ILE A 39 -4.87 16.26 0.76
N GLU A 40 -3.61 15.82 0.75
CA GLU A 40 -2.82 15.74 -0.49
C GLU A 40 -3.03 14.42 -1.23
N GLY A 41 -3.42 13.37 -0.53
CA GLY A 41 -3.65 12.08 -1.16
C GLY A 41 -4.05 11.02 -0.17
N LEU A 42 -4.35 9.85 -0.70
CA LEU A 42 -4.70 8.66 0.07
C LEU A 42 -3.70 7.56 -0.25
N VAL A 43 -3.20 6.92 0.79
CA VAL A 43 -2.24 5.82 0.67
C VAL A 43 -2.75 4.65 1.49
N LEU A 44 -2.65 3.46 0.93
CA LEU A 44 -3.01 2.25 1.66
C LEU A 44 -2.02 2.00 2.79
N GLN A 45 -2.55 1.51 3.91
CA GLN A 45 -1.75 1.27 5.11
C GLN A 45 -0.52 0.39 4.88
N PRO A 46 -0.58 -0.73 4.12
CA PRO A 46 0.62 -1.54 3.86
C PRO A 46 1.74 -0.75 3.17
N TRP A 47 1.40 0.14 2.24
CA TRP A 47 2.40 0.97 1.57
C TRP A 47 3.00 2.01 2.51
N ALA A 48 2.15 2.62 3.34
CA ALA A 48 2.61 3.61 4.31
C ALA A 48 3.55 2.98 5.34
N SER A 49 3.20 1.82 5.87
CA SER A 49 4.04 1.08 6.82
C SER A 49 5.36 0.65 6.18
N ALA A 50 5.31 0.16 4.96
CA ALA A 50 6.51 -0.24 4.22
C ALA A 50 7.45 0.95 3.98
N ALA A 51 6.90 2.11 3.63
CA ALA A 51 7.70 3.32 3.42
C ALA A 51 8.44 3.75 4.68
N GLY A 52 7.85 3.48 5.86
CA GLY A 52 8.45 3.84 7.13
C GLY A 52 9.51 2.88 7.64
N VAL A 53 9.47 1.60 7.27
CA VAL A 53 10.33 0.59 7.88
C VAL A 53 11.21 -0.18 6.91
N LEU A 54 10.90 -0.19 5.62
CA LEU A 54 11.64 -0.98 4.66
C LEU A 54 12.66 -0.14 3.88
N THR A 55 13.82 -0.75 3.64
CA THR A 55 14.80 -0.22 2.69
C THR A 55 14.49 -0.77 1.29
N PRO A 56 15.01 -0.14 0.21
CA PRO A 56 14.88 -0.72 -1.13
C PRO A 56 15.44 -2.14 -1.24
N THR A 57 16.51 -2.44 -0.49
CA THR A 57 17.12 -3.78 -0.46
C THR A 57 16.16 -4.80 0.16
N ASP A 58 15.49 -4.46 1.25
CA ASP A 58 14.48 -5.33 1.87
C ASP A 58 13.40 -5.71 0.88
N LYS A 59 12.87 -4.71 0.16
CA LYS A 59 11.81 -4.92 -0.83
C LYS A 59 12.25 -5.82 -1.99
N GLU A 60 13.50 -5.70 -2.40
CA GLU A 60 14.06 -6.47 -3.53
C GLU A 60 14.28 -7.93 -3.14
N LEU A 61 14.86 -8.17 -1.97
CA LEU A 61 15.23 -9.52 -1.51
C LEU A 61 14.04 -10.34 -1.03
N GLY A 62 12.97 -9.69 -0.65
CA GLY A 62 11.81 -10.36 -0.08
C GLY A 62 11.69 -10.12 1.42
N VAL A 63 10.55 -9.64 1.85
CA VAL A 63 10.29 -9.30 3.24
C VAL A 63 8.78 -9.37 3.51
N VAL A 64 8.45 -9.72 4.74
CA VAL A 64 7.08 -9.69 5.23
C VAL A 64 6.98 -8.59 6.28
N VAL A 65 6.01 -7.69 6.12
CA VAL A 65 5.73 -6.66 7.11
C VAL A 65 4.47 -7.05 7.89
N LEU A 66 4.58 -7.06 9.19
CA LEU A 66 3.46 -7.26 10.10
C LEU A 66 3.18 -5.93 10.80
N ASP A 67 1.97 -5.42 10.62
CA ASP A 67 1.49 -4.23 11.31
C ASP A 67 0.47 -4.67 12.35
N ILE A 68 0.92 -4.84 13.58
CA ILE A 68 0.14 -5.41 14.66
C ILE A 68 -0.57 -4.29 15.41
N GLY A 69 -1.88 -4.21 15.23
CA GLY A 69 -2.73 -3.26 15.92
C GLY A 69 -3.49 -3.89 17.07
N ALA A 70 -4.43 -3.13 17.62
CA ALA A 70 -5.24 -3.57 18.76
C ALA A 70 -6.28 -4.62 18.38
N GLY A 71 -6.85 -4.55 17.17
CA GLY A 71 -7.92 -5.43 16.72
C GLY A 71 -7.57 -6.27 15.51
N THR A 72 -6.59 -5.84 14.73
CA THR A 72 -6.20 -6.52 13.49
C THR A 72 -4.69 -6.51 13.33
N THR A 73 -4.17 -7.46 12.56
CA THR A 73 -2.80 -7.47 12.10
C THR A 73 -2.82 -7.42 10.58
N ASP A 74 -2.20 -6.39 10.00
CA ASP A 74 -2.05 -6.26 8.56
C ASP A 74 -0.74 -6.89 8.13
N ILE A 75 -0.80 -7.69 7.07
CA ILE A 75 0.35 -8.44 6.56
C ILE A 75 0.59 -8.02 5.13
N SER A 76 1.83 -7.68 4.79
CA SER A 76 2.21 -7.45 3.40
C SER A 76 3.52 -8.16 3.08
N CYS A 77 3.56 -8.80 1.92
CA CYS A 77 4.74 -9.51 1.43
C CYS A 77 5.29 -8.75 0.23
N TRP A 78 6.57 -8.45 0.29
CA TRP A 78 7.26 -7.65 -0.71
C TRP A 78 8.39 -8.45 -1.32
N GLU A 79 8.54 -8.38 -2.63
CA GLU A 79 9.62 -9.02 -3.37
C GLU A 79 9.84 -8.27 -4.68
N LYS A 80 11.08 -8.16 -5.11
CA LYS A 80 11.44 -7.47 -6.36
C LYS A 80 10.93 -6.04 -6.43
N GLY A 81 10.92 -5.36 -5.29
CA GLY A 81 10.49 -3.97 -5.20
C GLY A 81 8.98 -3.75 -5.21
N GLN A 82 8.17 -4.82 -5.20
CA GLN A 82 6.72 -4.74 -5.31
C GLN A 82 6.03 -5.50 -4.20
N VAL A 83 4.80 -5.07 -3.90
CA VAL A 83 3.93 -5.87 -3.03
C VAL A 83 3.38 -7.05 -3.83
N GLU A 84 3.58 -8.26 -3.32
CA GLU A 84 3.08 -9.49 -3.94
C GLU A 84 1.77 -9.96 -3.31
N PHE A 85 1.57 -9.66 -2.03
CA PHE A 85 0.43 -10.18 -1.29
C PHE A 85 0.13 -9.27 -0.10
N THR A 86 -1.16 -9.06 0.17
CA THR A 86 -1.62 -8.40 1.39
C THR A 86 -2.75 -9.21 2.01
N ALA A 87 -2.80 -9.22 3.34
CA ALA A 87 -3.86 -9.88 4.08
C ALA A 87 -4.12 -9.15 5.39
N VAL A 88 -5.26 -9.39 5.99
CA VAL A 88 -5.62 -8.87 7.30
C VAL A 88 -6.06 -10.03 8.17
N ALA A 89 -5.45 -10.15 9.35
CA ALA A 89 -5.85 -11.12 10.34
C ALA A 89 -6.61 -10.39 11.47
N ALA A 90 -7.77 -10.91 11.85
CA ALA A 90 -8.60 -10.33 12.90
C ALA A 90 -8.18 -10.79 14.30
N ALA A 91 -6.89 -11.01 14.50
CA ALA A 91 -6.33 -11.47 15.76
C ALA A 91 -5.14 -10.61 16.15
N THR A 92 -4.95 -10.42 17.42
CA THR A 92 -3.84 -9.71 18.03
C THR A 92 -2.91 -10.67 18.77
#